data_17786b9e59f82605ca318aa43ab9a99a
#
_entry.id   17786b9e59f82605ca318aa43ab9a99a
#
_cell.length_a   1.000
_cell.length_b   1.000
_cell.length_c   1.000
_cell.angle_alpha   90.00
_cell.angle_beta   90.00
_cell.angle_gamma   90.00
#
_symmetry.space_group_name_H-M   'P 1'
#
loop_
_entity.id
_entity.type
_entity.pdbx_description
1 polymer ?
#
loop_
_entity_poly.entity_id
_entity_poly.type
_entity_poly.pdbx_seq_one_letter_code
_entity_poly.pdbx_strand_id
1 'polypeptide(L)'
;MDNNYTVLHCHTMLSSATTNIDSVTSYEDYIEYASKIGMKAIAITEHGNILSWLKKKECCEKNGLKYIHGIEAYLTETIDEKIRDNYHCCLYAKNWEGVKELNRLISGSFNRKDNHFYYTPRILIEDLINASDNIIISSACLGGLFSKGNDNVKQRFLEFYIKNKDRCFLEIQHHNVEDQIKYNKYLYELSKKYDLQLLANTDTHCLNEKHVKGRNILQKAKNIYFNDEEGWDLTFKTYDELIIAYENQNSLPMEVVLQAIENTNKIADMVEEFKVDRSYKYPKMY
;
A
#
# COMPACT_ATOMS: atom_id res chain seq x y z
N MET A 1 0.72 25.93 1.75
CA MET A 1 0.72 24.46 1.78
C MET A 1 2.09 24.01 1.28
N ASP A 2 2.76 23.13 1.97
CA ASP A 2 3.98 22.52 1.43
C ASP A 2 3.55 21.76 0.17
N ASN A 3 4.04 22.16 -1.00
CA ASN A 3 3.75 21.50 -2.28
C ASN A 3 4.43 20.11 -2.30
N ASN A 4 3.98 19.22 -1.44
CA ASN A 4 4.53 17.88 -1.30
C ASN A 4 3.47 16.89 -0.80
N TYR A 5 3.75 15.60 -0.94
CA TYR A 5 2.89 14.51 -0.47
C TYR A 5 3.76 13.37 0.08
N THR A 6 3.12 12.40 0.68
CA THR A 6 3.80 11.19 1.17
C THR A 6 3.44 10.01 0.27
N VAL A 7 4.44 9.34 -0.32
CA VAL A 7 4.20 8.06 -1.02
C VAL A 7 3.90 6.99 0.03
N LEU A 8 2.71 6.38 -0.09
CA LEU A 8 2.21 5.37 0.84
C LEU A 8 1.95 4.02 0.17
N HIS A 9 1.93 3.94 -1.17
CA HIS A 9 1.75 2.71 -1.94
C HIS A 9 2.88 2.61 -2.98
N CYS A 10 3.88 1.78 -2.69
CA CYS A 10 5.11 1.71 -3.45
C CYS A 10 5.77 0.32 -3.32
N HIS A 11 6.22 -0.22 -4.45
CA HIS A 11 6.77 -1.56 -4.60
C HIS A 11 8.23 -1.54 -5.06
N THR A 12 9.07 -2.34 -4.41
CA THR A 12 10.46 -2.52 -4.80
C THR A 12 10.70 -3.91 -5.39
N MET A 13 11.93 -4.19 -5.79
CA MET A 13 12.33 -5.53 -6.20
C MET A 13 12.01 -6.61 -5.15
N LEU A 14 11.78 -6.25 -3.89
CA LEU A 14 11.43 -7.18 -2.81
C LEU A 14 9.97 -7.66 -2.88
N SER A 15 9.09 -6.96 -3.60
CA SER A 15 7.75 -7.44 -3.91
C SER A 15 7.79 -8.73 -4.73
N SER A 16 8.84 -8.91 -5.55
CA SER A 16 9.05 -10.15 -6.32
C SER A 16 9.30 -11.40 -5.48
N ALA A 17 9.41 -11.28 -4.15
CA ALA A 17 9.46 -12.45 -3.26
C ALA A 17 8.10 -13.18 -3.12
N THR A 18 7.01 -12.49 -3.37
CA THR A 18 5.64 -13.03 -3.29
C THR A 18 4.88 -12.96 -4.61
N THR A 19 5.38 -12.20 -5.56
CA THR A 19 4.88 -12.08 -6.94
C THR A 19 6.02 -12.26 -7.94
N ASN A 20 5.73 -12.28 -9.24
CA ASN A 20 6.74 -12.48 -10.28
C ASN A 20 7.20 -11.13 -10.81
N ILE A 21 8.49 -10.82 -10.76
CA ILE A 21 9.16 -9.61 -11.30
C ILE A 21 8.23 -8.38 -11.35
N ASP A 22 7.94 -7.90 -10.19
CA ASP A 22 7.00 -6.82 -9.98
C ASP A 22 7.65 -5.45 -10.17
N SER A 23 8.85 -5.30 -9.65
CA SER A 23 9.68 -4.10 -9.76
C SER A 23 11.15 -4.45 -9.92
N VAL A 24 11.93 -3.53 -10.47
CA VAL A 24 13.41 -3.61 -10.55
C VAL A 24 14.07 -2.51 -9.73
N THR A 25 13.29 -1.67 -9.07
CA THR A 25 13.76 -0.54 -8.27
C THR A 25 14.10 -1.02 -6.85
N SER A 26 15.23 -0.59 -6.33
CA SER A 26 15.60 -0.85 -4.93
C SER A 26 14.87 0.12 -3.98
N TYR A 27 14.74 -0.24 -2.71
CA TYR A 27 14.19 0.69 -1.72
C TYR A 27 15.13 1.87 -1.46
N GLU A 28 16.42 1.69 -1.62
CA GLU A 28 17.42 2.75 -1.52
C GLU A 28 17.17 3.83 -2.57
N ASP A 29 16.96 3.44 -3.83
CA ASP A 29 16.70 4.38 -4.93
C ASP A 29 15.46 5.24 -4.66
N TYR A 30 14.37 4.64 -4.18
CA TYR A 30 13.14 5.38 -3.84
C TYR A 30 13.34 6.32 -2.66
N ILE A 31 13.99 5.86 -1.59
CA ILE A 31 14.21 6.65 -0.38
C ILE A 31 15.13 7.84 -0.67
N GLU A 32 16.22 7.63 -1.41
CA GLU A 32 17.13 8.70 -1.82
C GLU A 32 16.43 9.72 -2.72
N TYR A 33 15.63 9.25 -3.67
CA TYR A 33 14.87 10.15 -4.55
C TYR A 33 13.79 10.94 -3.78
N ALA A 34 13.03 10.28 -2.91
CA ALA A 34 12.03 10.93 -2.08
C ALA A 34 12.64 12.04 -1.20
N SER A 35 13.79 11.75 -0.58
CA SER A 35 14.55 12.76 0.17
C SER A 35 15.00 13.92 -0.71
N LYS A 36 15.55 13.63 -1.89
CA LYS A 36 16.04 14.64 -2.85
C LYS A 36 14.93 15.61 -3.30
N ILE A 37 13.71 15.13 -3.48
CA ILE A 37 12.57 15.98 -3.87
C ILE A 37 11.84 16.61 -2.68
N GLY A 38 12.39 16.47 -1.46
CA GLY A 38 11.91 17.12 -0.25
C GLY A 38 10.70 16.47 0.43
N MET A 39 10.41 15.18 0.17
CA MET A 39 9.41 14.45 0.94
C MET A 39 9.84 14.34 2.42
N LYS A 40 8.87 14.25 3.33
CA LYS A 40 9.13 14.14 4.78
C LYS A 40 9.01 12.71 5.29
N ALA A 41 8.27 11.87 4.59
CA ALA A 41 8.01 10.49 4.95
C ALA A 41 7.80 9.62 3.71
N ILE A 42 7.94 8.30 3.89
CA ILE A 42 7.64 7.31 2.85
C ILE A 42 7.21 5.99 3.50
N ALA A 43 6.23 5.31 2.90
CA ALA A 43 5.95 3.90 3.12
C ALA A 43 6.35 3.10 1.87
N ILE A 44 6.99 1.96 2.08
CA ILE A 44 7.25 0.96 1.04
C ILE A 44 6.42 -0.27 1.40
N THR A 45 5.43 -0.56 0.57
CA THR A 45 4.34 -1.50 0.83
C THR A 45 4.45 -2.70 -0.10
N GLU A 46 5.44 -3.55 0.14
CA GLU A 46 5.66 -4.74 -0.69
C GLU A 46 4.44 -5.65 -0.71
N HIS A 47 4.22 -6.35 -1.81
CA HIS A 47 3.18 -7.36 -1.96
C HIS A 47 3.34 -8.50 -0.94
N GLY A 48 2.43 -8.59 0.02
CA GLY A 48 2.32 -9.68 0.97
C GLY A 48 3.54 -9.93 1.87
N ASN A 49 4.51 -9.02 1.92
CA ASN A 49 5.72 -9.20 2.73
C ASN A 49 6.27 -7.88 3.28
N ILE A 50 7.14 -7.98 4.29
CA ILE A 50 7.85 -6.85 4.91
C ILE A 50 9.38 -7.05 4.89
N LEU A 51 9.88 -7.68 3.85
CA LEU A 51 11.31 -7.96 3.73
C LEU A 51 12.15 -6.69 3.91
N SER A 52 13.25 -6.83 4.62
CA SER A 52 14.22 -5.74 4.88
C SER A 52 13.66 -4.50 5.58
N TRP A 53 12.50 -4.58 6.29
CA TRP A 53 11.88 -3.41 6.89
C TRP A 53 12.81 -2.63 7.85
N LEU A 54 13.67 -3.31 8.62
CA LEU A 54 14.67 -2.66 9.46
C LEU A 54 15.69 -1.86 8.64
N LYS A 55 16.14 -2.41 7.51
CA LYS A 55 17.08 -1.72 6.61
C LYS A 55 16.41 -0.54 5.89
N LYS A 56 15.14 -0.69 5.50
CA LYS A 56 14.32 0.41 4.96
C LYS A 56 14.22 1.55 5.98
N LYS A 57 13.92 1.23 7.25
CA LYS A 57 13.89 2.22 8.34
C LYS A 57 15.24 2.93 8.51
N GLU A 58 16.34 2.18 8.58
CA GLU A 58 17.69 2.75 8.69
C GLU A 58 18.03 3.66 7.49
N CYS A 59 17.64 3.25 6.29
CA CYS A 59 17.84 4.04 5.07
C CYS A 59 17.03 5.35 5.12
N CYS A 60 15.77 5.30 5.55
CA CYS A 60 14.94 6.50 5.75
C CYS A 60 15.60 7.45 6.77
N GLU A 61 16.00 6.96 7.93
CA GLU A 61 16.65 7.76 8.98
C GLU A 61 17.93 8.44 8.47
N LYS A 62 18.75 7.73 7.71
CA LYS A 62 19.97 8.26 7.07
C LYS A 62 19.67 9.42 6.11
N ASN A 63 18.54 9.36 5.41
CA ASN A 63 18.14 10.33 4.41
C ASN A 63 17.18 11.41 4.98
N GLY A 64 16.98 11.46 6.30
CA GLY A 64 16.13 12.46 6.96
C GLY A 64 14.64 12.26 6.72
N LEU A 65 14.20 11.05 6.35
CA LEU A 65 12.81 10.71 6.12
C LEU A 65 12.20 9.95 7.31
N LYS A 66 10.95 10.22 7.63
CA LYS A 66 10.17 9.38 8.52
C LYS A 66 9.84 8.06 7.81
N TYR A 67 10.18 6.94 8.43
CA TYR A 67 9.79 5.62 7.96
C TYR A 67 8.38 5.27 8.42
N ILE A 68 7.50 4.96 7.50
CA ILE A 68 6.18 4.41 7.77
C ILE A 68 6.22 2.91 7.52
N HIS A 69 6.02 2.11 8.59
CA HIS A 69 5.97 0.66 8.47
C HIS A 69 4.66 0.22 7.86
N GLY A 70 4.71 -0.34 6.67
CA GLY A 70 3.51 -0.73 5.91
C GLY A 70 3.73 -1.93 5.00
N ILE A 71 2.62 -2.39 4.43
CA ILE A 71 2.54 -3.52 3.51
C ILE A 71 1.32 -3.37 2.63
N GLU A 72 1.37 -3.83 1.38
CA GLU A 72 0.18 -4.20 0.65
C GLU A 72 -0.12 -5.68 0.93
N ALA A 73 -1.06 -5.91 1.85
CA ALA A 73 -1.49 -7.23 2.26
C ALA A 73 -2.48 -7.84 1.26
N TYR A 74 -2.49 -9.15 1.18
CA TYR A 74 -3.54 -9.91 0.51
C TYR A 74 -4.58 -10.36 1.54
N LEU A 75 -5.84 -10.02 1.31
CA LEU A 75 -6.96 -10.43 2.15
C LEU A 75 -7.71 -11.60 1.55
N THR A 76 -8.26 -12.46 2.39
CA THR A 76 -9.14 -13.57 2.01
C THR A 76 -10.38 -13.61 2.89
N GLU A 77 -11.49 -14.08 2.33
CA GLU A 77 -12.74 -14.27 3.08
C GLU A 77 -12.69 -15.48 4.00
N THR A 78 -11.98 -16.53 3.58
CA THR A 78 -11.89 -17.78 4.32
C THR A 78 -10.58 -18.51 4.07
N ILE A 79 -10.15 -19.29 5.04
CA ILE A 79 -9.06 -20.26 4.93
C ILE A 79 -9.54 -21.71 5.01
N ASP A 80 -10.83 -21.94 5.24
CA ASP A 80 -11.42 -23.29 5.33
C ASP A 80 -11.43 -23.98 3.97
N GLU A 81 -11.49 -23.17 2.90
CA GLU A 81 -11.45 -23.64 1.52
C GLU A 81 -10.21 -23.11 0.80
N LYS A 82 -9.71 -23.89 -0.18
CA LYS A 82 -8.59 -23.50 -1.03
C LYS A 82 -9.03 -22.58 -2.17
N ILE A 83 -9.55 -21.41 -1.83
CA ILE A 83 -9.95 -20.38 -2.77
C ILE A 83 -8.74 -19.47 -3.08
N ARG A 84 -8.58 -19.04 -4.33
CA ARG A 84 -7.49 -18.15 -4.78
C ARG A 84 -7.91 -16.69 -4.75
N ASP A 85 -8.58 -16.26 -3.71
CA ASP A 85 -8.84 -14.85 -3.44
C ASP A 85 -7.61 -14.19 -2.79
N ASN A 86 -7.32 -12.98 -3.18
CA ASN A 86 -6.18 -12.19 -2.70
C ASN A 86 -6.48 -10.70 -2.87
N TYR A 87 -7.50 -10.20 -2.18
CA TYR A 87 -7.86 -8.79 -2.25
C TYR A 87 -6.76 -7.92 -1.65
N HIS A 88 -6.29 -6.94 -2.41
CA HIS A 88 -5.25 -6.02 -1.97
C HIS A 88 -5.77 -5.05 -0.90
N CYS A 89 -4.90 -4.73 0.06
CA CYS A 89 -5.19 -3.77 1.12
C CYS A 89 -3.88 -3.21 1.68
N CYS A 90 -3.68 -1.89 1.63
CA CYS A 90 -2.51 -1.29 2.23
C CYS A 90 -2.75 -1.06 3.72
N LEU A 91 -1.81 -1.53 4.53
CA LEU A 91 -1.84 -1.46 5.99
C LEU A 91 -0.60 -0.71 6.49
N TYR A 92 -0.80 0.22 7.44
CA TYR A 92 0.30 1.00 8.02
C TYR A 92 0.23 0.94 9.55
N ALA A 93 1.37 0.75 10.18
CA ALA A 93 1.47 0.79 11.63
C ALA A 93 1.52 2.24 12.13
N LYS A 94 0.62 2.61 13.02
CA LYS A 94 0.54 3.93 13.62
C LYS A 94 1.64 4.17 14.66
N ASN A 95 2.05 3.12 15.37
CA ASN A 95 3.06 3.18 16.45
C ASN A 95 3.75 1.82 16.62
N TRP A 96 4.60 1.67 17.64
CA TRP A 96 5.33 0.43 17.89
C TRP A 96 4.43 -0.79 18.16
N GLU A 97 3.29 -0.60 18.83
CA GLU A 97 2.32 -1.69 19.03
C GLU A 97 1.71 -2.14 17.70
N GLY A 98 1.39 -1.17 16.81
CA GLY A 98 0.95 -1.45 15.44
C GLY A 98 2.00 -2.20 14.63
N VAL A 99 3.30 -1.85 14.75
CA VAL A 99 4.39 -2.59 14.10
C VAL A 99 4.41 -4.06 14.54
N LYS A 100 4.29 -4.31 15.84
CA LYS A 100 4.27 -5.68 16.38
C LYS A 100 3.04 -6.46 15.93
N GLU A 101 1.88 -5.80 15.91
CA GLU A 101 0.63 -6.40 15.47
C GLU A 101 0.67 -6.73 13.98
N LEU A 102 1.08 -5.77 13.14
CA LEU A 102 1.21 -5.96 11.70
C LEU A 102 2.18 -7.09 11.37
N ASN A 103 3.36 -7.13 12.03
CA ASN A 103 4.33 -8.22 11.87
C ASN A 103 3.75 -9.58 12.26
N ARG A 104 2.86 -9.65 13.25
CA ARG A 104 2.19 -10.89 13.67
C ARG A 104 1.17 -11.34 12.62
N LEU A 105 0.33 -10.44 12.12
CA LEU A 105 -0.62 -10.72 11.04
C LEU A 105 0.09 -11.24 9.79
N ILE A 106 1.18 -10.56 9.39
CA ILE A 106 1.97 -10.95 8.23
C ILE A 106 2.65 -12.30 8.46
N SER A 107 3.24 -12.54 9.62
CA SER A 107 3.85 -13.84 9.94
C SER A 107 2.83 -14.97 9.90
N GLY A 108 1.61 -14.72 10.40
CA GLY A 108 0.49 -15.67 10.34
C GLY A 108 0.07 -15.99 8.90
N SER A 109 0.09 -15.00 8.00
CA SER A 109 -0.30 -15.18 6.60
C SER A 109 0.60 -16.16 5.82
N PHE A 110 1.81 -16.42 6.29
CA PHE A 110 2.73 -17.41 5.72
C PHE A 110 2.50 -18.84 6.23
N ASN A 111 1.54 -19.06 7.13
CA ASN A 111 1.25 -20.39 7.65
C ASN A 111 0.62 -21.26 6.55
N ARG A 112 1.29 -22.40 6.26
CA ARG A 112 0.86 -23.34 5.22
C ARG A 112 -0.03 -24.46 5.78
N LYS A 113 -0.10 -24.63 7.11
CA LYS A 113 -0.82 -25.73 7.74
C LYS A 113 -2.32 -25.46 7.83
N ASP A 114 -2.72 -24.22 7.89
CA ASP A 114 -4.09 -23.77 8.03
C ASP A 114 -4.62 -23.01 6.80
N ASN A 115 -3.94 -23.11 5.65
CA ASN A 115 -4.28 -22.48 4.37
C ASN A 115 -4.21 -20.94 4.34
N HIS A 116 -3.68 -20.26 5.34
CA HIS A 116 -3.37 -18.83 5.20
C HIS A 116 -2.48 -18.57 3.98
N PHE A 117 -1.40 -19.37 3.84
CA PHE A 117 -0.63 -19.36 2.60
C PHE A 117 -1.25 -20.33 1.59
N TYR A 118 -1.93 -19.77 0.59
CA TYR A 118 -2.37 -20.52 -0.58
C TYR A 118 -2.08 -19.73 -1.85
N TYR A 119 -0.99 -20.08 -2.56
CA TYR A 119 -0.30 -19.32 -3.62
C TYR A 119 0.32 -18.02 -3.14
N THR A 120 -0.38 -17.22 -2.34
CA THR A 120 0.08 -15.98 -1.73
C THR A 120 -0.13 -16.02 -0.22
N PRO A 121 0.64 -15.24 0.59
CA PRO A 121 0.38 -15.09 2.01
C PRO A 121 -0.88 -14.23 2.21
N ARG A 122 -1.90 -14.74 2.92
CA ARG A 122 -3.20 -14.07 3.07
C ARG A 122 -3.56 -13.84 4.51
N ILE A 123 -4.16 -12.69 4.78
CA ILE A 123 -4.75 -12.33 6.07
C ILE A 123 -6.27 -12.49 5.95
N LEU A 124 -6.90 -13.11 6.93
CA LEU A 124 -8.37 -13.16 6.99
C LEU A 124 -8.93 -11.73 7.14
N ILE A 125 -9.97 -11.42 6.39
CA ILE A 125 -10.71 -10.14 6.54
C ILE A 125 -11.16 -9.97 7.99
N GLU A 126 -11.58 -11.04 8.65
CA GLU A 126 -12.00 -11.02 10.04
C GLU A 126 -10.87 -10.64 11.00
N ASP A 127 -9.64 -11.12 10.75
CA ASP A 127 -8.48 -10.74 11.56
C ASP A 127 -8.16 -9.25 11.41
N LEU A 128 -8.34 -8.68 10.21
CA LEU A 128 -8.17 -7.24 9.97
C LEU A 128 -9.28 -6.42 10.63
N ILE A 129 -10.53 -6.87 10.57
CA ILE A 129 -11.69 -6.20 11.22
C ILE A 129 -11.49 -6.15 12.74
N ASN A 130 -10.88 -7.18 13.31
CA ASN A 130 -10.60 -7.28 14.75
C ASN A 130 -9.23 -6.68 15.14
N ALA A 131 -8.45 -6.15 14.19
CA ALA A 131 -7.19 -5.50 14.47
C ALA A 131 -7.39 -4.19 15.26
N SER A 132 -6.39 -3.85 16.07
CA SER A 132 -6.43 -2.66 16.92
C SER A 132 -6.42 -1.36 16.11
N ASP A 133 -6.76 -0.25 16.77
CA ASP A 133 -6.70 1.10 16.20
C ASP A 133 -5.26 1.58 15.92
N ASN A 134 -4.26 0.75 16.19
CA ASN A 134 -2.87 1.00 15.84
C ASN A 134 -2.54 0.66 14.38
N ILE A 135 -3.50 0.13 13.61
CA ILE A 135 -3.37 -0.13 12.17
C ILE A 135 -4.21 0.86 11.38
N ILE A 136 -3.57 1.63 10.50
CA ILE A 136 -4.22 2.49 9.51
C ILE A 136 -4.42 1.67 8.25
N ILE A 137 -5.53 1.85 7.55
CA ILE A 137 -5.98 0.98 6.46
C ILE A 137 -6.32 1.83 5.23
N SER A 138 -5.77 1.46 4.07
CA SER A 138 -6.17 1.97 2.76
C SER A 138 -6.77 0.86 1.91
N SER A 139 -7.78 1.19 1.11
CA SER A 139 -8.49 0.22 0.26
C SER A 139 -7.68 -0.35 -0.90
N ALA A 140 -6.46 0.13 -1.09
CA ALA A 140 -5.53 -0.21 -2.17
C ALA A 140 -6.08 0.02 -3.61
N CYS A 141 -5.45 -0.60 -4.59
CA CYS A 141 -5.67 -0.43 -6.02
C CYS A 141 -6.92 -1.17 -6.56
N LEU A 142 -7.02 -1.31 -7.88
CA LEU A 142 -8.07 -2.12 -8.55
C LEU A 142 -8.05 -3.61 -8.15
N GLY A 143 -6.95 -4.11 -7.55
CA GLY A 143 -6.88 -5.42 -6.90
C GLY A 143 -7.59 -5.50 -5.56
N GLY A 144 -8.03 -4.36 -5.01
CA GLY A 144 -8.62 -4.24 -3.68
C GLY A 144 -10.04 -4.79 -3.56
N LEU A 145 -10.47 -4.94 -2.31
CA LEU A 145 -11.74 -5.57 -1.95
C LEU A 145 -12.95 -4.80 -2.52
N PHE A 146 -12.94 -3.47 -2.51
CA PHE A 146 -14.04 -2.66 -3.06
C PHE A 146 -14.19 -2.80 -4.58
N SER A 147 -13.14 -3.18 -5.29
CA SER A 147 -13.20 -3.50 -6.72
C SER A 147 -13.59 -4.97 -6.96
N LYS A 148 -12.86 -5.92 -6.39
CA LYS A 148 -12.89 -7.35 -6.73
C LYS A 148 -13.84 -8.19 -5.85
N GLY A 149 -14.19 -7.74 -4.63
CA GLY A 149 -15.03 -8.48 -3.70
C GLY A 149 -16.47 -8.68 -4.21
N ASN A 150 -17.15 -9.70 -3.72
CA ASN A 150 -18.59 -9.84 -3.92
C ASN A 150 -19.37 -8.82 -3.07
N ASP A 151 -20.66 -8.64 -3.35
CA ASP A 151 -21.47 -7.61 -2.70
C ASP A 151 -21.54 -7.77 -1.17
N ASN A 152 -21.61 -8.99 -0.67
CA ASN A 152 -21.69 -9.25 0.77
C ASN A 152 -20.40 -8.84 1.49
N VAL A 153 -19.25 -9.21 0.93
CA VAL A 153 -17.94 -8.86 1.47
C VAL A 153 -17.69 -7.35 1.37
N LYS A 154 -18.04 -6.73 0.23
CA LYS A 154 -17.96 -5.27 0.08
C LYS A 154 -18.78 -4.55 1.14
N GLN A 155 -20.01 -5.02 1.39
CA GLN A 155 -20.90 -4.41 2.39
C GLN A 155 -20.31 -4.53 3.80
N ARG A 156 -19.83 -5.71 4.21
CA ARG A 156 -19.18 -5.91 5.52
C ARG A 156 -17.96 -5.01 5.70
N PHE A 157 -17.12 -4.91 4.67
CA PHE A 157 -15.93 -4.09 4.72
C PHE A 157 -16.26 -2.59 4.74
N LEU A 158 -17.30 -2.18 4.03
CA LEU A 158 -17.82 -0.81 4.08
C LEU A 158 -18.34 -0.46 5.47
N GLU A 159 -19.09 -1.34 6.11
CA GLU A 159 -19.55 -1.15 7.50
C GLU A 159 -18.41 -0.99 8.49
N PHE A 160 -17.31 -1.75 8.29
CA PHE A 160 -16.09 -1.60 9.06
C PHE A 160 -15.44 -0.23 8.82
N TYR A 161 -15.34 0.23 7.56
CA TYR A 161 -14.81 1.56 7.22
C TYR A 161 -15.64 2.68 7.85
N ILE A 162 -16.97 2.59 7.80
CA ILE A 162 -17.87 3.58 8.40
C ILE A 162 -17.67 3.69 9.92
N LYS A 163 -17.41 2.57 10.59
CA LYS A 163 -17.13 2.54 12.04
C LYS A 163 -15.73 3.04 12.41
N ASN A 164 -14.81 3.06 11.47
CA ASN A 164 -13.39 3.36 11.69
C ASN A 164 -12.88 4.48 10.75
N LYS A 165 -13.68 5.52 10.52
CA LYS A 165 -13.40 6.62 9.58
C LYS A 165 -12.10 7.38 9.83
N ASP A 166 -11.64 7.39 11.06
CA ASP A 166 -10.43 8.06 11.51
C ASP A 166 -9.14 7.35 11.09
N ARG A 167 -9.22 6.06 10.75
CA ARG A 167 -8.08 5.23 10.37
C ARG A 167 -8.26 4.45 9.06
N CYS A 168 -9.41 4.56 8.40
CA CYS A 168 -9.73 3.89 7.13
C CYS A 168 -9.89 4.90 6.00
N PHE A 169 -9.19 4.66 4.89
CA PHE A 169 -9.13 5.56 3.74
C PHE A 169 -9.48 4.83 2.45
N LEU A 170 -10.23 5.49 1.57
CA LEU A 170 -10.54 5.02 0.22
C LEU A 170 -9.46 5.51 -0.74
N GLU A 171 -8.72 4.60 -1.35
CA GLU A 171 -7.58 4.93 -2.20
C GLU A 171 -8.00 5.20 -3.64
N ILE A 172 -7.73 6.41 -4.12
CA ILE A 172 -7.81 6.81 -5.52
C ILE A 172 -6.42 6.82 -6.14
N GLN A 173 -6.32 6.52 -7.44
CA GLN A 173 -5.06 6.50 -8.18
C GLN A 173 -5.16 7.29 -9.48
N HIS A 174 -4.01 7.75 -9.97
CA HIS A 174 -3.89 8.68 -11.10
C HIS A 174 -3.81 8.01 -12.47
N HIS A 175 -3.81 6.66 -12.54
CA HIS A 175 -3.69 5.94 -13.81
C HIS A 175 -4.83 6.32 -14.77
N ASN A 176 -4.48 6.78 -15.98
CA ASN A 176 -5.45 7.27 -16.96
C ASN A 176 -5.99 6.13 -17.82
N VAL A 177 -6.62 5.15 -17.18
CA VAL A 177 -7.29 4.01 -17.80
C VAL A 177 -8.76 3.96 -17.36
N GLU A 178 -9.63 3.44 -18.22
CA GLU A 178 -11.08 3.53 -18.04
C GLU A 178 -11.56 2.91 -16.71
N ASP A 179 -11.00 1.75 -16.34
CA ASP A 179 -11.40 1.05 -15.11
C ASP A 179 -10.98 1.83 -13.85
N GLN A 180 -9.81 2.47 -13.86
CA GLN A 180 -9.39 3.32 -12.74
C GLN A 180 -10.25 4.57 -12.62
N ILE A 181 -10.60 5.19 -13.74
CA ILE A 181 -11.51 6.36 -13.76
C ILE A 181 -12.88 5.99 -13.17
N LYS A 182 -13.44 4.85 -13.57
CA LYS A 182 -14.72 4.34 -13.02
C LYS A 182 -14.61 4.06 -11.53
N TYR A 183 -13.51 3.44 -11.11
CA TYR A 183 -13.28 3.10 -9.72
C TYR A 183 -13.10 4.34 -8.85
N ASN A 184 -12.33 5.34 -9.27
CA ASN A 184 -12.20 6.61 -8.55
C ASN A 184 -13.56 7.28 -8.35
N LYS A 185 -14.42 7.32 -9.38
CA LYS A 185 -15.79 7.86 -9.28
C LYS A 185 -16.64 7.08 -8.28
N TYR A 186 -16.57 5.75 -8.31
CA TYR A 186 -17.28 4.90 -7.35
C TYR A 186 -16.84 5.17 -5.91
N LEU A 187 -15.53 5.25 -5.65
CA LEU A 187 -15.01 5.56 -4.32
C LEU A 187 -15.38 6.97 -3.85
N TYR A 188 -15.44 7.93 -4.78
CA TYR A 188 -15.90 9.29 -4.47
C TYR A 188 -17.38 9.33 -4.06
N GLU A 189 -18.24 8.54 -4.72
CA GLU A 189 -19.63 8.41 -4.30
C GLU A 189 -19.76 7.77 -2.90
N LEU A 190 -18.95 6.76 -2.59
CA LEU A 190 -18.90 6.19 -1.24
C LEU A 190 -18.40 7.21 -0.22
N SER A 191 -17.36 7.96 -0.55
CA SER A 191 -16.81 9.04 0.29
C SER A 191 -17.89 10.06 0.65
N LYS A 192 -18.63 10.59 -0.33
CA LYS A 192 -19.72 11.55 -0.11
C LYS A 192 -20.85 10.97 0.73
N LYS A 193 -21.26 9.75 0.41
CA LYS A 193 -22.43 9.12 1.05
C LYS A 193 -22.18 8.80 2.52
N TYR A 194 -20.98 8.37 2.86
CA TYR A 194 -20.65 7.86 4.18
C TYR A 194 -19.64 8.71 4.95
N ASP A 195 -19.25 9.85 4.38
CA ASP A 195 -18.26 10.75 4.96
C ASP A 195 -16.93 10.02 5.25
N LEU A 196 -16.41 9.28 4.25
CA LEU A 196 -15.13 8.58 4.29
C LEU A 196 -14.05 9.40 3.60
N GLN A 197 -12.83 9.35 4.12
CA GLN A 197 -11.72 10.11 3.56
C GLN A 197 -11.12 9.40 2.33
N LEU A 198 -10.87 10.18 1.26
CA LEU A 198 -10.10 9.72 0.11
C LEU A 198 -8.61 9.86 0.38
N LEU A 199 -7.81 8.99 -0.24
CA LEU A 199 -6.36 8.99 -0.17
C LEU A 199 -5.78 8.86 -1.59
N ALA A 200 -4.98 9.81 -2.03
CA ALA A 200 -4.34 9.75 -3.34
C ALA A 200 -3.00 9.01 -3.25
N ASN A 201 -2.99 7.75 -3.62
CA ASN A 201 -1.78 6.94 -3.73
C ASN A 201 -1.37 6.70 -5.18
N THR A 202 -0.18 6.14 -5.39
CA THR A 202 0.44 6.06 -6.71
C THR A 202 0.67 4.65 -7.22
N ASP A 203 0.64 3.65 -6.34
CA ASP A 203 0.94 2.25 -6.69
C ASP A 203 2.22 2.13 -7.54
N THR A 204 3.27 2.77 -7.03
CA THR A 204 4.53 2.96 -7.75
C THR A 204 5.33 1.66 -7.82
N HIS A 205 5.70 1.24 -9.03
CA HIS A 205 6.54 0.06 -9.27
C HIS A 205 7.89 0.38 -9.89
N CYS A 206 8.08 1.59 -10.37
CA CYS A 206 9.30 2.02 -11.07
C CYS A 206 9.70 3.43 -10.63
N LEU A 207 11.01 3.66 -10.44
CA LEU A 207 11.49 5.01 -10.13
C LEU A 207 11.26 5.98 -11.30
N ASN A 208 11.46 5.51 -12.53
CA ASN A 208 11.40 6.31 -13.74
C ASN A 208 11.26 5.41 -14.98
N GLU A 209 11.15 6.03 -16.16
CA GLU A 209 11.02 5.37 -17.46
C GLU A 209 12.16 4.37 -17.76
N LYS A 210 13.36 4.58 -17.26
CA LYS A 210 14.47 3.61 -17.43
C LYS A 210 14.17 2.32 -16.66
N HIS A 211 13.61 2.43 -15.46
CA HIS A 211 13.21 1.28 -14.66
C HIS A 211 11.99 0.57 -15.25
N VAL A 212 11.04 1.31 -15.85
CA VAL A 212 9.91 0.72 -16.62
C VAL A 212 10.46 -0.15 -17.76
N LYS A 213 11.40 0.37 -18.55
CA LYS A 213 12.02 -0.41 -19.64
C LYS A 213 12.75 -1.65 -19.12
N GLY A 214 13.50 -1.53 -18.00
CA GLY A 214 14.19 -2.66 -17.37
C GLY A 214 13.22 -3.73 -16.88
N ARG A 215 12.13 -3.33 -16.18
CA ARG A 215 11.06 -4.22 -15.74
C ARG A 215 10.44 -4.97 -16.93
N ASN A 216 10.06 -4.28 -17.98
CA ASN A 216 9.43 -4.86 -19.18
C ASN A 216 10.36 -5.88 -19.88
N ILE A 217 11.66 -5.60 -19.96
CA ILE A 217 12.64 -6.53 -20.54
C ILE A 217 12.71 -7.81 -19.70
N LEU A 218 12.81 -7.70 -18.38
CA LEU A 218 12.87 -8.86 -17.48
C LEU A 218 11.59 -9.68 -17.49
N GLN A 219 10.43 -9.04 -17.46
CA GLN A 219 9.13 -9.70 -17.56
C GLN A 219 9.01 -10.46 -18.86
N LYS A 220 9.32 -9.82 -20.00
CA LYS A 220 9.32 -10.46 -21.30
C LYS A 220 10.29 -11.66 -21.38
N ALA A 221 11.49 -11.52 -20.84
CA ALA A 221 12.49 -12.60 -20.80
C ALA A 221 12.04 -13.82 -19.97
N LYS A 222 11.13 -13.62 -19.03
CA LYS A 222 10.55 -14.66 -18.15
C LYS A 222 9.15 -15.10 -18.56
N ASN A 223 8.62 -14.60 -19.68
CA ASN A 223 7.23 -14.83 -20.13
C ASN A 223 6.20 -14.47 -19.07
N ILE A 224 6.41 -13.37 -18.36
CA ILE A 224 5.50 -12.82 -17.36
C ILE A 224 4.74 -11.68 -18.04
N TYR A 225 3.41 -11.65 -17.87
CA TYR A 225 2.53 -10.65 -18.45
C TYR A 225 1.53 -10.22 -17.39
N PHE A 226 1.48 -8.92 -17.12
CA PHE A 226 0.46 -8.27 -16.29
C PHE A 226 -0.50 -7.54 -17.22
N ASN A 227 -1.48 -8.25 -17.75
CA ASN A 227 -2.43 -7.72 -18.75
C ASN A 227 -3.31 -6.59 -18.19
N ASP A 228 -3.51 -6.56 -16.89
CA ASP A 228 -4.31 -5.57 -16.17
C ASP A 228 -3.57 -4.25 -15.92
N GLU A 229 -2.26 -4.19 -16.18
CA GLU A 229 -1.45 -2.96 -16.04
C GLU A 229 -1.25 -2.22 -17.36
N GLU A 230 -1.87 -2.64 -18.45
CA GLU A 230 -1.71 -1.98 -19.74
C GLU A 230 -2.20 -0.53 -19.68
N GLY A 231 -1.30 0.40 -20.04
CA GLY A 231 -1.57 1.84 -19.97
C GLY A 231 -1.42 2.50 -18.60
N TRP A 232 -1.00 1.75 -17.57
CA TRP A 232 -0.75 2.33 -16.26
C TRP A 232 0.56 3.10 -16.22
N ASP A 233 0.55 4.25 -15.55
CA ASP A 233 1.76 4.97 -15.21
C ASP A 233 2.23 4.57 -13.82
N LEU A 234 3.20 3.67 -13.77
CA LEU A 234 3.74 3.08 -12.54
C LEU A 234 5.02 3.77 -12.04
N THR A 235 5.33 4.97 -12.58
CA THR A 235 6.53 5.70 -12.20
C THR A 235 6.33 6.54 -10.94
N PHE A 236 7.42 6.74 -10.19
CA PHE A 236 7.43 7.63 -9.03
C PHE A 236 7.14 9.07 -9.48
N LYS A 237 6.26 9.78 -8.77
CA LYS A 237 5.85 11.14 -9.10
C LYS A 237 6.41 12.16 -8.11
N THR A 238 6.82 13.30 -8.62
CA THR A 238 6.88 14.54 -7.85
C THR A 238 5.45 15.04 -7.59
N TYR A 239 5.31 16.01 -6.67
CA TYR A 239 4.00 16.62 -6.40
C TYR A 239 3.36 17.20 -7.66
N ASP A 240 4.12 17.96 -8.44
CA ASP A 240 3.62 18.61 -9.67
C ASP A 240 3.23 17.58 -10.74
N GLU A 241 4.05 16.53 -10.91
CA GLU A 241 3.72 15.43 -11.83
C GLU A 241 2.46 14.69 -11.43
N LEU A 242 2.23 14.49 -10.12
CA LEU A 242 1.01 13.85 -9.60
C LEU A 242 -0.23 14.71 -9.87
N ILE A 243 -0.13 16.03 -9.65
CA ILE A 243 -1.21 16.98 -9.99
C ILE A 243 -1.55 16.92 -11.48
N ILE A 244 -0.55 17.01 -12.35
CA ILE A 244 -0.73 16.94 -13.81
C ILE A 244 -1.35 15.60 -14.21
N ALA A 245 -0.95 14.49 -13.58
CA ALA A 245 -1.51 13.18 -13.88
C ALA A 245 -3.02 13.10 -13.54
N TYR A 246 -3.44 13.63 -12.40
CA TYR A 246 -4.87 13.71 -12.05
C TYR A 246 -5.65 14.71 -12.91
N GLU A 247 -5.06 15.83 -13.29
CA GLU A 247 -5.68 16.77 -14.25
C GLU A 247 -5.94 16.09 -15.59
N ASN A 248 -4.95 15.35 -16.10
CA ASN A 248 -5.07 14.61 -17.35
C ASN A 248 -6.11 13.45 -17.25
N GLN A 249 -6.20 12.77 -16.10
CA GLN A 249 -7.20 11.75 -15.86
C GLN A 249 -8.62 12.32 -15.79
N ASN A 250 -8.78 13.52 -15.23
CA ASN A 250 -10.04 14.27 -15.13
C ASN A 250 -11.24 13.41 -14.61
N SER A 251 -10.98 12.56 -13.64
CA SER A 251 -12.00 11.67 -13.07
C SER A 251 -12.82 12.30 -11.95
N LEU A 252 -12.20 13.22 -11.19
CA LEU A 252 -12.74 13.87 -9.99
C LEU A 252 -12.48 15.38 -10.03
N PRO A 253 -13.25 16.20 -9.27
CA PRO A 253 -12.92 17.61 -9.07
C PRO A 253 -11.54 17.77 -8.44
N MET A 254 -10.72 18.70 -8.94
CA MET A 254 -9.35 18.88 -8.46
C MET A 254 -9.26 19.26 -6.97
N GLU A 255 -10.25 19.96 -6.43
CA GLU A 255 -10.33 20.24 -4.99
C GLU A 255 -10.39 18.95 -4.15
N VAL A 256 -11.11 17.93 -4.63
CA VAL A 256 -11.22 16.61 -3.99
C VAL A 256 -9.89 15.86 -4.09
N VAL A 257 -9.24 15.92 -5.25
CA VAL A 257 -7.91 15.31 -5.49
C VAL A 257 -6.86 15.96 -4.57
N LEU A 258 -6.82 17.30 -4.49
CA LEU A 258 -5.89 18.01 -3.61
C LEU A 258 -6.08 17.64 -2.14
N GLN A 259 -7.33 17.50 -1.69
CA GLN A 259 -7.59 17.02 -0.33
C GLN A 259 -7.14 15.57 -0.13
N ALA A 260 -7.33 14.70 -1.13
CA ALA A 260 -6.88 13.31 -1.06
C ALA A 260 -5.35 13.19 -1.06
N ILE A 261 -4.64 14.08 -1.77
CA ILE A 261 -3.18 14.20 -1.72
C ILE A 261 -2.74 14.66 -0.33
N GLU A 262 -3.38 15.69 0.24
CA GLU A 262 -3.06 16.17 1.59
C GLU A 262 -3.32 15.10 2.66
N ASN A 263 -4.28 14.22 2.47
CA ASN A 263 -4.53 13.10 3.38
C ASN A 263 -3.36 12.10 3.44
N THR A 264 -2.45 12.07 2.45
CA THR A 264 -1.21 11.29 2.55
C THR A 264 -0.28 11.84 3.62
N ASN A 265 -0.16 13.16 3.72
CA ASN A 265 0.60 13.84 4.77
C ASN A 265 -0.08 13.65 6.14
N LYS A 266 -1.40 13.71 6.19
CA LYS A 266 -2.17 13.42 7.40
C LYS A 266 -1.88 12.02 7.94
N ILE A 267 -1.80 11.00 7.09
CA ILE A 267 -1.39 9.64 7.52
C ILE A 267 0.04 9.66 8.05
N ALA A 268 0.96 10.34 7.37
CA ALA A 268 2.33 10.46 7.85
C ALA A 268 2.42 11.13 9.23
N ASP A 269 1.56 12.12 9.50
CA ASP A 269 1.48 12.79 10.81
C ASP A 269 0.86 11.90 11.90
N MET A 270 -0.08 11.02 11.54
CA MET A 270 -0.67 10.04 12.46
C MET A 270 0.32 8.98 12.92
N VAL A 271 1.39 8.73 12.15
CA VAL A 271 2.40 7.72 12.48
C VAL A 271 3.42 8.28 13.46
N GLU A 272 3.57 7.61 14.59
CA GLU A 272 4.56 7.91 15.60
C GLU A 272 5.94 7.32 15.24
N GLU A 273 7.00 8.05 15.51
CA GLU A 273 8.35 7.50 15.40
C GLU A 273 8.60 6.46 16.49
N PHE A 274 9.22 5.35 16.13
CA PHE A 274 9.54 4.28 17.06
C PHE A 274 11.02 3.89 17.00
N LYS A 275 11.53 3.43 18.13
CA LYS A 275 12.89 2.88 18.24
C LYS A 275 12.85 1.37 18.40
N VAL A 276 13.72 0.69 17.67
CA VAL A 276 13.87 -0.75 17.81
C VAL A 276 14.93 -1.05 18.87
N ASP A 277 14.56 -1.83 19.87
CA ASP A 277 15.51 -2.31 20.89
C ASP A 277 16.50 -3.31 20.26
N ARG A 278 17.75 -2.88 20.13
CA ARG A 278 18.85 -3.67 19.57
C ARG A 278 19.76 -4.26 20.64
N SER A 279 19.38 -4.21 21.90
CA SER A 279 20.16 -4.83 22.97
C SER A 279 20.24 -6.35 22.78
N TYR A 280 21.36 -6.93 23.17
CA TYR A 280 21.52 -8.39 23.17
C TYR A 280 20.48 -9.04 24.08
N LYS A 281 19.74 -10.01 23.53
CA LYS A 281 18.77 -10.82 24.27
C LYS A 281 19.37 -12.20 24.45
N TYR A 282 19.78 -12.52 25.65
CA TYR A 282 20.26 -13.87 25.99
C TYR A 282 19.03 -14.77 26.23
N PRO A 283 19.03 -16.01 25.71
CA PRO A 283 17.98 -16.97 26.05
C PRO A 283 17.99 -17.22 27.57
N LYS A 284 16.82 -17.22 28.18
CA LYS A 284 16.67 -17.69 29.56
C LYS A 284 16.88 -19.19 29.54
N MET A 285 17.95 -19.67 30.15
CA MET A 285 18.15 -21.09 30.42
C MET A 285 17.41 -21.41 31.73
N TYR A 286 16.45 -22.29 31.66
CA TYR A 286 15.72 -22.80 32.83
C TYR A 286 16.34 -24.10 33.27
#